data_be6258772cd06ea288f82f60fb61d91f
#
_entry.id   be6258772cd06ea288f82f60fb61d91f
#
_cell.length_a   1.000
_cell.length_b   1.000
_cell.length_c   1.000
_cell.angle_alpha   90.00
_cell.angle_beta   90.00
_cell.angle_gamma   90.00
#
_symmetry.space_group_name_H-M   'P 1'
#
loop_
_entity.id
_entity.type
_entity.pdbx_description
1 polymer ?
#
loop_
_entity_poly.entity_id
_entity_poly.type
_entity_poly.pdbx_seq_one_letter_code
_entity_poly.pdbx_strand_id
1 'polypeptide(L)'
;VTLSRWRAGASGWLLAAPAVAAAVVFVWAPMLASIGLSFFDWSLLHRQGTWRGLDHYLATLSNPEFHLAAGNTLLYLLALLPLQVGVPLVLAFLLLRLRFARAAAAYRLLLFVPAVLSFPVAAVIWLWMFNPIFGVLNVALGALGLPPQRWLSDPDLAIWSVIAVAFWKSFGLNLLIFHAALLTIPHEVVEAARVDGARSLRLALTIELPLISPALFFAVVTTVIIVLDEIVGAVDVLTEGGPYRMSTNLLYYLYERGFRYFQFGEAAAVAVQISCLVAFVTWAQFRFGERHVHYR
;
A
#
# COMPACT_ATOMS: atom_id res chain seq x y z
N VAL A 1 4.17 -34.18 36.90
CA VAL A 1 4.00 -33.79 35.46
C VAL A 1 3.45 -32.38 35.31
N THR A 2 2.79 -31.79 36.31
CA THR A 2 2.11 -30.46 36.20
C THR A 2 3.04 -29.26 36.44
N LEU A 3 4.07 -29.38 37.28
CA LEU A 3 4.98 -28.25 37.61
C LEU A 3 5.98 -27.92 36.49
N SER A 4 6.31 -28.87 35.62
CA SER A 4 7.22 -28.62 34.47
C SER A 4 6.54 -27.78 33.34
N ARG A 5 5.23 -27.93 33.16
CA ARG A 5 4.46 -27.15 32.17
C ARG A 5 4.35 -25.66 32.55
N TRP A 6 4.21 -25.35 33.84
CA TRP A 6 4.14 -23.97 34.31
C TRP A 6 5.49 -23.22 34.18
N ARG A 7 6.62 -23.93 34.42
CA ARG A 7 7.97 -23.37 34.25
C ARG A 7 8.31 -23.12 32.77
N ALA A 8 7.90 -24.00 31.87
CA ALA A 8 8.08 -23.82 30.44
C ALA A 8 7.25 -22.63 29.90
N GLY A 9 6.04 -22.40 30.41
CA GLY A 9 5.23 -21.25 30.09
C GLY A 9 5.83 -19.94 30.58
N ALA A 10 6.31 -19.89 31.83
CA ALA A 10 6.91 -18.67 32.41
C ALA A 10 8.21 -18.25 31.68
N SER A 11 9.06 -19.22 31.29
CA SER A 11 10.27 -18.91 30.51
C SER A 11 9.97 -18.39 29.13
N GLY A 12 8.90 -18.86 28.46
CA GLY A 12 8.45 -18.33 27.18
C GLY A 12 7.98 -16.86 27.27
N TRP A 13 7.20 -16.53 28.29
CA TRP A 13 6.77 -15.16 28.54
C TRP A 13 7.92 -14.22 28.89
N LEU A 14 8.91 -14.67 29.67
CA LEU A 14 10.12 -13.88 29.99
C LEU A 14 10.94 -13.55 28.73
N LEU A 15 11.05 -14.48 27.79
CA LEU A 15 11.73 -14.25 26.52
C LEU A 15 10.95 -13.30 25.61
N ALA A 16 9.63 -13.35 25.60
CA ALA A 16 8.78 -12.46 24.84
C ALA A 16 8.59 -11.08 25.49
N ALA A 17 8.80 -10.95 26.82
CA ALA A 17 8.53 -9.73 27.58
C ALA A 17 9.18 -8.46 27.02
N PRO A 18 10.45 -8.42 26.57
CA PRO A 18 11.04 -7.22 25.99
C PRO A 18 10.33 -6.77 24.71
N ALA A 19 9.97 -7.71 23.84
CA ALA A 19 9.25 -7.40 22.60
C ALA A 19 7.83 -6.92 22.87
N VAL A 20 7.12 -7.58 23.80
CA VAL A 20 5.78 -7.18 24.23
C VAL A 20 5.82 -5.81 24.91
N ALA A 21 6.77 -5.55 25.78
CA ALA A 21 6.94 -4.25 26.43
C ALA A 21 7.21 -3.13 25.41
N ALA A 22 8.08 -3.38 24.45
CA ALA A 22 8.32 -2.44 23.36
C ALA A 22 7.03 -2.18 22.53
N ALA A 23 6.28 -3.21 22.18
CA ALA A 23 5.02 -3.07 21.47
C ALA A 23 3.99 -2.26 22.29
N VAL A 24 3.88 -2.53 23.59
CA VAL A 24 2.97 -1.77 24.48
C VAL A 24 3.36 -0.30 24.54
N VAL A 25 4.64 0.02 24.74
CA VAL A 25 5.10 1.41 24.93
C VAL A 25 5.10 2.19 23.62
N PHE A 26 5.53 1.60 22.50
CA PHE A 26 5.75 2.33 21.25
C PHE A 26 4.62 2.20 20.24
N VAL A 27 3.71 1.22 20.39
CA VAL A 27 2.58 1.01 19.47
C VAL A 27 1.25 1.21 20.19
N TRP A 28 0.96 0.41 21.21
CA TRP A 28 -0.35 0.41 21.86
C TRP A 28 -0.63 1.68 22.68
N ALA A 29 0.35 2.15 23.45
CA ALA A 29 0.14 3.34 24.28
C ALA A 29 -0.07 4.61 23.42
N PRO A 30 0.71 4.92 22.38
CA PRO A 30 0.43 6.05 21.50
C PRO A 30 -0.90 5.92 20.74
N MET A 31 -1.26 4.70 20.31
CA MET A 31 -2.54 4.44 19.65
C MET A 31 -3.72 4.75 20.60
N LEU A 32 -3.69 4.25 21.83
CA LEU A 32 -4.72 4.55 22.83
C LEU A 32 -4.75 6.03 23.22
N ALA A 33 -3.58 6.66 23.31
CA ALA A 33 -3.49 8.09 23.56
C ALA A 33 -4.10 8.91 22.41
N SER A 34 -3.89 8.51 21.15
CA SER A 34 -4.51 9.12 19.98
C SER A 34 -6.03 8.96 20.01
N ILE A 35 -6.54 7.76 20.36
CA ILE A 35 -7.98 7.55 20.54
C ILE A 35 -8.53 8.47 21.64
N GLY A 36 -7.84 8.58 22.77
CA GLY A 36 -8.23 9.52 23.83
C GLY A 36 -8.23 10.97 23.34
N LEU A 37 -7.17 11.38 22.64
CA LEU A 37 -7.01 12.74 22.13
C LEU A 37 -8.11 13.15 21.15
N SER A 38 -8.66 12.21 20.39
CA SER A 38 -9.72 12.46 19.39
C SER A 38 -11.01 13.05 20.00
N PHE A 39 -11.22 12.90 21.32
CA PHE A 39 -12.37 13.47 22.05
C PHE A 39 -12.09 14.84 22.64
N PHE A 40 -10.87 15.36 22.50
CA PHE A 40 -10.47 16.65 23.05
C PHE A 40 -10.05 17.61 21.94
N ASP A 41 -10.42 18.87 22.09
CA ASP A 41 -9.85 19.95 21.29
C ASP A 41 -8.48 20.31 21.89
N TRP A 42 -7.45 19.69 21.31
CA TRP A 42 -6.07 19.92 21.70
C TRP A 42 -5.32 20.61 20.56
N SER A 43 -4.79 21.80 20.87
CA SER A 43 -3.87 22.51 20.00
C SER A 43 -2.61 22.89 20.79
N LEU A 44 -1.46 22.94 20.13
CA LEU A 44 -0.22 23.46 20.77
C LEU A 44 -0.34 24.91 21.21
N LEU A 45 -1.24 25.67 20.60
CA LEU A 45 -1.50 27.08 20.91
C LEU A 45 -2.31 27.22 22.21
N HIS A 46 -3.18 26.26 22.50
CA HIS A 46 -4.02 26.26 23.69
C HIS A 46 -3.66 25.02 24.51
N ARG A 47 -2.81 25.18 25.53
CA ARG A 47 -2.35 24.08 26.42
C ARG A 47 -3.43 23.38 27.23
N GLN A 48 -4.67 23.83 27.13
CA GLN A 48 -5.83 23.26 27.84
C GLN A 48 -6.70 22.53 26.81
N GLY A 49 -6.75 21.21 26.89
CA GLY A 49 -7.68 20.41 26.09
C GLY A 49 -9.11 20.58 26.62
N THR A 50 -10.03 21.06 25.78
CA THR A 50 -11.45 21.07 26.06
C THR A 50 -12.10 19.79 25.53
N TRP A 51 -12.98 19.20 26.36
CA TRP A 51 -13.74 18.03 25.96
C TRP A 51 -14.75 18.38 24.85
N ARG A 52 -14.67 17.72 23.70
CA ARG A 52 -15.55 17.91 22.53
C ARG A 52 -16.42 16.69 22.24
N GLY A 53 -16.22 15.57 22.92
CA GLY A 53 -16.95 14.34 22.63
C GLY A 53 -16.78 13.90 21.17
N LEU A 54 -17.87 13.79 20.43
CA LEU A 54 -17.87 13.34 19.03
C LEU A 54 -17.85 14.47 18.00
N ASP A 55 -17.70 15.73 18.41
CA ASP A 55 -17.78 16.88 17.50
C ASP A 55 -16.75 16.81 16.36
N HIS A 56 -15.52 16.37 16.64
CA HIS A 56 -14.49 16.20 15.60
C HIS A 56 -14.90 15.17 14.55
N TYR A 57 -15.53 14.09 14.94
CA TYR A 57 -16.02 13.05 14.02
C TYR A 57 -17.13 13.56 13.13
N LEU A 58 -18.11 14.28 13.71
CA LEU A 58 -19.21 14.87 12.96
C LEU A 58 -18.73 15.97 12.01
N ALA A 59 -17.82 16.84 12.50
CA ALA A 59 -17.22 17.90 11.71
C ALA A 59 -16.44 17.35 10.50
N THR A 60 -15.60 16.33 10.70
CA THR A 60 -14.87 15.67 9.60
C THR A 60 -15.82 15.01 8.60
N LEU A 61 -16.82 14.27 9.07
CA LEU A 61 -17.81 13.63 8.19
C LEU A 61 -18.68 14.62 7.44
N SER A 62 -18.78 15.87 7.89
CA SER A 62 -19.50 16.95 7.20
C SER A 62 -18.60 17.79 6.29
N ASN A 63 -17.28 17.58 6.33
CA ASN A 63 -16.30 18.38 5.60
C ASN A 63 -16.16 17.89 4.13
N PRO A 64 -16.42 18.76 3.11
CA PRO A 64 -16.24 18.40 1.72
C PRO A 64 -14.82 17.96 1.37
N GLU A 65 -13.78 18.55 2.00
CA GLU A 65 -12.39 18.17 1.77
C GLU A 65 -12.09 16.74 2.24
N PHE A 66 -12.72 16.31 3.35
CA PHE A 66 -12.62 14.93 3.83
C PHE A 66 -13.25 13.94 2.83
N HIS A 67 -14.43 14.29 2.27
CA HIS A 67 -15.08 13.46 1.26
C HIS A 67 -14.25 13.36 -0.02
N LEU A 68 -13.63 14.46 -0.45
CA LEU A 68 -12.74 14.46 -1.60
C LEU A 68 -11.51 13.57 -1.34
N ALA A 69 -10.89 13.71 -0.16
CA ALA A 69 -9.76 12.86 0.24
C ALA A 69 -10.15 11.38 0.32
N ALA A 70 -11.34 11.07 0.82
CA ALA A 70 -11.88 9.71 0.86
C ALA A 70 -12.12 9.14 -0.55
N GLY A 71 -12.72 9.93 -1.44
CA GLY A 71 -12.92 9.56 -2.84
C GLY A 71 -11.61 9.29 -3.58
N ASN A 72 -10.63 10.16 -3.40
CA ASN A 72 -9.29 9.97 -3.97
C ASN A 72 -8.59 8.74 -3.38
N THR A 73 -8.73 8.48 -2.08
CA THR A 73 -8.18 7.27 -1.44
C THR A 73 -8.78 6.00 -2.06
N LEU A 74 -10.07 6.01 -2.31
CA LEU A 74 -10.73 4.90 -3.01
C LEU A 74 -10.23 4.77 -4.45
N LEU A 75 -10.03 5.87 -5.17
CA LEU A 75 -9.47 5.85 -6.52
C LEU A 75 -8.03 5.30 -6.53
N TYR A 76 -7.18 5.71 -5.58
CA TYR A 76 -5.85 5.10 -5.40
C TYR A 76 -5.93 3.60 -5.21
N LEU A 77 -6.83 3.12 -4.34
CA LEU A 77 -7.02 1.69 -4.11
C LEU A 77 -7.49 0.96 -5.36
N LEU A 78 -8.52 1.48 -6.02
CA LEU A 78 -9.11 0.86 -7.22
C LEU A 78 -8.14 0.82 -8.41
N ALA A 79 -7.27 1.81 -8.54
CA ALA A 79 -6.26 1.85 -9.59
C ALA A 79 -5.02 1.01 -9.25
N LEU A 80 -4.48 1.17 -8.04
CA LEU A 80 -3.22 0.52 -7.66
C LEU A 80 -3.39 -0.97 -7.35
N LEU A 81 -4.52 -1.40 -6.79
CA LEU A 81 -4.72 -2.82 -6.46
C LEU A 81 -4.60 -3.72 -7.71
N PRO A 82 -5.34 -3.48 -8.81
CA PRO A 82 -5.18 -4.30 -10.01
C PRO A 82 -3.80 -4.13 -10.67
N LEU A 83 -3.21 -2.94 -10.64
CA LEU A 83 -1.87 -2.71 -11.18
C LEU A 83 -0.79 -3.43 -10.38
N GLN A 84 -0.82 -3.35 -9.06
CA GLN A 84 0.20 -3.94 -8.17
C GLN A 84 0.04 -5.45 -7.96
N VAL A 85 -1.12 -6.02 -8.31
CA VAL A 85 -1.33 -7.48 -8.27
C VAL A 85 -1.27 -8.07 -9.68
N GLY A 86 -2.01 -7.50 -10.62
CA GLY A 86 -2.15 -8.05 -11.97
C GLY A 86 -0.87 -7.97 -12.80
N VAL A 87 -0.23 -6.79 -12.86
CA VAL A 87 0.99 -6.62 -13.66
C VAL A 87 2.15 -7.48 -13.13
N PRO A 88 2.48 -7.48 -11.82
CA PRO A 88 3.50 -8.37 -11.27
C PRO A 88 3.21 -9.85 -11.49
N LEU A 89 1.95 -10.26 -11.39
CA LEU A 89 1.55 -11.64 -11.63
C LEU A 89 1.84 -12.06 -13.07
N VAL A 90 1.45 -11.25 -14.06
CA VAL A 90 1.74 -11.50 -15.47
C VAL A 90 3.25 -11.55 -15.71
N LEU A 91 4.00 -10.60 -15.15
CA LEU A 91 5.46 -10.58 -15.25
C LEU A 91 6.10 -11.80 -14.59
N ALA A 92 5.60 -12.28 -13.45
CA ALA A 92 6.09 -13.49 -12.80
C ALA A 92 5.91 -14.73 -13.70
N PHE A 93 4.75 -14.88 -14.36
CA PHE A 93 4.53 -15.95 -15.34
C PHE A 93 5.45 -15.84 -16.55
N LEU A 94 5.72 -14.63 -17.03
CA LEU A 94 6.65 -14.43 -18.16
C LEU A 94 8.08 -14.78 -17.75
N LEU A 95 8.52 -14.36 -16.56
CA LEU A 95 9.85 -14.67 -16.04
C LEU A 95 10.06 -16.17 -15.83
N LEU A 96 9.03 -16.89 -15.38
CA LEU A 96 9.09 -18.36 -15.22
C LEU A 96 9.34 -19.08 -16.55
N ARG A 97 8.90 -18.52 -17.66
CA ARG A 97 9.02 -19.10 -19.02
C ARG A 97 10.29 -18.71 -19.76
N LEU A 98 11.11 -17.85 -19.18
CA LEU A 98 12.40 -17.48 -19.79
C LEU A 98 13.36 -18.66 -19.81
N ARG A 99 13.93 -18.94 -20.99
CA ARG A 99 14.87 -20.05 -21.19
C ARG A 99 16.22 -19.84 -20.49
N PHE A 100 16.62 -18.58 -20.31
CA PHE A 100 17.92 -18.22 -19.74
C PHE A 100 17.77 -17.76 -18.28
N ALA A 101 18.23 -18.59 -17.34
CA ALA A 101 18.15 -18.28 -15.89
C ALA A 101 18.86 -16.96 -15.53
N ARG A 102 19.98 -16.63 -16.20
CA ARG A 102 20.69 -15.36 -15.99
C ARG A 102 19.84 -14.14 -16.41
N ALA A 103 19.14 -14.24 -17.53
CA ALA A 103 18.23 -13.17 -17.97
C ALA A 103 17.07 -13.00 -17.00
N ALA A 104 16.44 -14.09 -16.55
CA ALA A 104 15.38 -14.05 -15.56
C ALA A 104 15.85 -13.40 -14.23
N ALA A 105 17.08 -13.72 -13.79
CA ALA A 105 17.67 -13.09 -12.60
C ALA A 105 17.93 -11.59 -12.79
N ALA A 106 18.45 -11.19 -13.95
CA ALA A 106 18.70 -9.79 -14.28
C ALA A 106 17.39 -8.98 -14.35
N TYR A 107 16.35 -9.49 -14.99
CA TYR A 107 15.05 -8.82 -15.03
C TYR A 107 14.42 -8.71 -13.65
N ARG A 108 14.46 -9.75 -12.82
CA ARG A 108 13.99 -9.68 -11.42
C ARG A 108 14.69 -8.59 -10.63
N LEU A 109 16.02 -8.52 -10.72
CA LEU A 109 16.79 -7.50 -10.04
C LEU A 109 16.41 -6.09 -10.53
N LEU A 110 16.37 -5.88 -11.84
CA LEU A 110 16.06 -4.58 -12.45
C LEU A 110 14.66 -4.09 -12.05
N LEU A 111 13.67 -4.98 -12.09
CA LEU A 111 12.28 -4.66 -11.75
C LEU A 111 12.04 -4.47 -10.25
N PHE A 112 12.92 -5.04 -9.42
CA PHE A 112 12.86 -4.87 -7.96
C PHE A 112 13.59 -3.63 -7.45
N VAL A 113 14.60 -3.13 -8.17
CA VAL A 113 15.42 -1.96 -7.74
C VAL A 113 14.58 -0.77 -7.27
N PRO A 114 13.48 -0.36 -7.93
CA PRO A 114 12.66 0.75 -7.46
C PRO A 114 12.08 0.53 -6.06
N ALA A 115 11.78 -0.70 -5.68
CA ALA A 115 11.18 -1.02 -4.38
C ALA A 115 12.13 -0.76 -3.21
N VAL A 116 13.44 -0.71 -3.43
CA VAL A 116 14.46 -0.43 -2.41
C VAL A 116 14.50 1.06 -2.04
N LEU A 117 14.05 1.94 -2.96
CA LEU A 117 14.04 3.37 -2.71
C LEU A 117 12.96 3.74 -1.69
N SER A 118 13.23 4.76 -0.84
CA SER A 118 12.14 5.37 -0.06
C SER A 118 11.20 6.17 -0.97
N PHE A 119 9.92 6.32 -0.59
CA PHE A 119 8.96 7.08 -1.40
C PHE A 119 9.40 8.52 -1.67
N PRO A 120 9.88 9.31 -0.69
CA PRO A 120 10.36 10.65 -0.96
C PRO A 120 11.49 10.71 -1.99
N VAL A 121 12.44 9.78 -1.93
CA VAL A 121 13.54 9.71 -2.91
C VAL A 121 13.01 9.38 -4.31
N ALA A 122 12.13 8.39 -4.42
CA ALA A 122 11.48 8.06 -5.67
C ALA A 122 10.69 9.26 -6.23
N ALA A 123 9.96 9.97 -5.37
CA ALA A 123 9.18 11.14 -5.76
C ALA A 123 10.07 12.28 -6.29
N VAL A 124 11.23 12.55 -5.67
CA VAL A 124 12.19 13.56 -6.17
C VAL A 124 12.72 13.19 -7.56
N ILE A 125 13.02 11.91 -7.82
CA ILE A 125 13.42 11.46 -9.17
C ILE A 125 12.32 11.76 -10.18
N TRP A 126 11.07 11.44 -9.83
CA TRP A 126 9.93 11.66 -10.71
C TRP A 126 9.54 13.14 -10.87
N LEU A 127 9.80 14.02 -9.88
CA LEU A 127 9.69 15.47 -10.06
C LEU A 127 10.52 15.98 -11.24
N TRP A 128 11.74 15.45 -11.40
CA TRP A 128 12.59 15.77 -12.54
C TRP A 128 12.03 15.21 -13.86
N MET A 129 11.51 13.99 -13.82
CA MET A 129 10.92 13.35 -14.99
C MET A 129 9.63 14.05 -15.46
N PHE A 130 8.82 14.53 -14.51
CA PHE A 130 7.56 15.25 -14.76
C PHE A 130 7.75 16.76 -15.05
N ASN A 131 8.98 17.26 -15.02
CA ASN A 131 9.20 18.68 -15.25
C ASN A 131 8.60 19.11 -16.60
N PRO A 132 7.76 20.18 -16.64
CA PRO A 132 7.04 20.56 -17.85
C PRO A 132 7.96 21.08 -18.97
N ILE A 133 9.17 21.59 -18.64
CA ILE A 133 10.08 22.24 -19.60
C ILE A 133 11.13 21.25 -20.11
N PHE A 134 11.84 20.56 -19.20
CA PHE A 134 12.97 19.70 -19.55
C PHE A 134 12.78 18.24 -19.13
N GLY A 135 11.62 17.88 -18.58
CA GLY A 135 11.35 16.53 -18.13
C GLY A 135 11.36 15.50 -19.28
N VAL A 136 12.00 14.36 -19.00
CA VAL A 136 12.18 13.28 -19.99
C VAL A 136 10.87 12.83 -20.61
N LEU A 137 9.76 12.84 -19.85
CA LEU A 137 8.46 12.43 -20.38
C LEU A 137 7.94 13.42 -21.43
N ASN A 138 8.10 14.73 -21.21
CA ASN A 138 7.68 15.73 -22.19
C ASN A 138 8.61 15.79 -23.39
N VAL A 139 9.90 15.52 -23.21
CA VAL A 139 10.85 15.35 -24.33
C VAL A 139 10.43 14.15 -25.20
N ALA A 140 10.05 13.03 -24.58
CA ALA A 140 9.57 11.85 -25.30
C ALA A 140 8.23 12.12 -26.03
N LEU A 141 7.28 12.83 -25.40
CA LEU A 141 6.03 13.27 -26.06
C LEU A 141 6.32 14.17 -27.27
N GLY A 142 7.22 15.13 -27.11
CA GLY A 142 7.63 16.02 -28.22
C GLY A 142 8.25 15.26 -29.39
N ALA A 143 9.06 14.22 -29.14
CA ALA A 143 9.61 13.36 -30.18
C ALA A 143 8.51 12.57 -30.95
N LEU A 144 7.36 12.34 -30.32
CA LEU A 144 6.18 11.71 -30.92
C LEU A 144 5.20 12.73 -31.54
N GLY A 145 5.52 14.03 -31.51
CA GLY A 145 4.65 15.10 -32.01
C GLY A 145 3.46 15.40 -31.09
N LEU A 146 3.48 14.95 -29.86
CA LEU A 146 2.43 15.18 -28.87
C LEU A 146 2.71 16.45 -28.04
N PRO A 147 1.66 17.17 -27.59
CA PRO A 147 1.85 18.37 -26.77
C PRO A 147 2.40 18.03 -25.40
N PRO A 148 3.23 18.94 -24.81
CA PRO A 148 3.74 18.76 -23.46
C PRO A 148 2.59 18.76 -22.44
N GLN A 149 2.70 17.92 -21.43
CA GLN A 149 1.70 17.76 -20.37
C GLN A 149 2.16 18.44 -19.07
N ARG A 150 1.21 18.94 -18.31
CA ARG A 150 1.44 19.48 -16.96
C ARG A 150 1.14 18.41 -15.90
N TRP A 151 1.94 17.34 -15.91
CA TRP A 151 1.74 16.11 -15.15
C TRP A 151 1.27 16.30 -13.70
N LEU A 152 1.83 17.29 -12.99
CA LEU A 152 1.57 17.52 -11.56
C LEU A 152 0.68 18.73 -11.28
N SER A 153 0.48 19.60 -12.27
CA SER A 153 -0.28 20.85 -12.11
C SER A 153 -1.64 20.83 -12.82
N ASP A 154 -1.94 19.77 -13.55
CA ASP A 154 -3.24 19.53 -14.17
C ASP A 154 -4.12 18.72 -13.21
N PRO A 155 -5.34 19.21 -12.87
CA PRO A 155 -6.24 18.52 -11.95
C PRO A 155 -6.60 17.10 -12.37
N ASP A 156 -6.71 16.86 -13.69
CA ASP A 156 -7.09 15.56 -14.24
C ASP A 156 -5.91 14.57 -14.31
N LEU A 157 -4.66 15.09 -14.34
CA LEU A 157 -3.46 14.27 -14.46
C LEU A 157 -2.73 14.01 -13.14
N ALA A 158 -2.82 14.95 -12.19
CA ALA A 158 -2.00 14.90 -10.98
C ALA A 158 -2.14 13.59 -10.20
N ILE A 159 -3.36 13.12 -9.97
CA ILE A 159 -3.61 11.86 -9.25
C ILE A 159 -3.04 10.65 -10.00
N TRP A 160 -3.16 10.61 -11.33
CA TRP A 160 -2.62 9.53 -12.16
C TRP A 160 -1.10 9.54 -12.19
N SER A 161 -0.48 10.72 -12.13
CA SER A 161 0.97 10.87 -12.01
C SER A 161 1.48 10.28 -10.68
N VAL A 162 0.79 10.54 -9.58
CA VAL A 162 1.09 9.93 -8.27
C VAL A 162 0.89 8.40 -8.32
N ILE A 163 -0.21 7.93 -8.94
CA ILE A 163 -0.47 6.50 -9.12
C ILE A 163 0.66 5.83 -9.92
N ALA A 164 1.13 6.45 -10.99
CA ALA A 164 2.21 5.91 -11.81
C ALA A 164 3.51 5.75 -11.02
N VAL A 165 3.87 6.75 -10.19
CA VAL A 165 5.04 6.69 -9.31
C VAL A 165 4.89 5.61 -8.25
N ALA A 166 3.74 5.54 -7.60
CA ALA A 166 3.44 4.55 -6.57
C ALA A 166 3.47 3.12 -7.14
N PHE A 167 2.89 2.92 -8.32
CA PHE A 167 2.96 1.65 -9.03
C PHE A 167 4.41 1.27 -9.35
N TRP A 168 5.15 2.15 -10.04
CA TRP A 168 6.54 1.90 -10.43
C TRP A 168 7.43 1.54 -9.25
N LYS A 169 7.24 2.22 -8.11
CA LYS A 169 8.04 2.00 -6.90
C LYS A 169 7.74 0.66 -6.24
N SER A 170 6.48 0.22 -6.20
CA SER A 170 6.07 -0.85 -5.28
C SER A 170 5.79 -2.20 -5.96
N PHE A 171 5.56 -2.28 -7.29
CA PHE A 171 5.16 -3.51 -7.97
C PHE A 171 6.20 -4.64 -7.89
N GLY A 172 7.49 -4.28 -7.74
CA GLY A 172 8.60 -5.24 -7.73
C GLY A 172 8.56 -6.22 -6.55
N LEU A 173 8.02 -5.83 -5.40
CA LEU A 173 7.85 -6.72 -4.24
C LEU A 173 6.87 -7.85 -4.56
N ASN A 174 5.69 -7.51 -5.07
CA ASN A 174 4.69 -8.50 -5.46
C ASN A 174 5.19 -9.42 -6.58
N LEU A 175 5.99 -8.89 -7.51
CA LEU A 175 6.66 -9.69 -8.54
C LEU A 175 7.52 -10.80 -7.92
N LEU A 176 8.34 -10.47 -6.93
CA LEU A 176 9.18 -11.45 -6.25
C LEU A 176 8.35 -12.48 -5.48
N ILE A 177 7.30 -12.05 -4.78
CA ILE A 177 6.38 -12.93 -4.05
C ILE A 177 5.73 -13.94 -5.00
N PHE A 178 5.15 -13.47 -6.10
CA PHE A 178 4.50 -14.35 -7.08
C PHE A 178 5.48 -15.28 -7.77
N HIS A 179 6.65 -14.76 -8.17
CA HIS A 179 7.66 -15.60 -8.80
C HIS A 179 8.17 -16.68 -7.84
N ALA A 180 8.41 -16.36 -6.57
CA ALA A 180 8.79 -17.33 -5.55
C ALA A 180 7.70 -18.39 -5.33
N ALA A 181 6.43 -17.97 -5.23
CA ALA A 181 5.30 -18.86 -5.08
C ALA A 181 5.15 -19.82 -6.28
N LEU A 182 5.32 -19.33 -7.51
CA LEU A 182 5.30 -20.16 -8.71
C LEU A 182 6.40 -21.24 -8.74
N LEU A 183 7.58 -20.92 -8.19
CA LEU A 183 8.69 -21.87 -8.08
C LEU A 183 8.46 -22.98 -7.05
N THR A 184 7.49 -22.84 -6.13
CA THR A 184 7.14 -23.89 -5.16
C THR A 184 6.22 -24.96 -5.74
N ILE A 185 5.65 -24.75 -6.91
CA ILE A 185 4.77 -25.73 -7.57
C ILE A 185 5.61 -26.94 -8.01
N PRO A 186 5.27 -28.19 -7.59
CA PRO A 186 5.98 -29.37 -8.00
C PRO A 186 5.95 -29.56 -9.51
N HIS A 187 7.09 -29.89 -10.08
CA HIS A 187 7.24 -30.07 -11.53
C HIS A 187 6.32 -31.17 -12.07
N GLU A 188 6.09 -32.21 -11.28
CA GLU A 188 5.21 -33.34 -11.61
C GLU A 188 3.77 -32.90 -11.87
N VAL A 189 3.25 -31.92 -11.10
CA VAL A 189 1.90 -31.36 -11.30
C VAL A 189 1.81 -30.64 -12.64
N VAL A 190 2.85 -29.88 -12.98
CA VAL A 190 2.93 -29.12 -14.24
C VAL A 190 3.06 -30.09 -15.43
N GLU A 191 3.85 -31.16 -15.31
CA GLU A 191 4.02 -32.15 -16.34
C GLU A 191 2.75 -32.98 -16.57
N ALA A 192 2.10 -33.45 -15.50
CA ALA A 192 0.83 -34.15 -15.60
C ALA A 192 -0.23 -33.33 -16.34
N ALA A 193 -0.36 -32.06 -15.96
CA ALA A 193 -1.30 -31.15 -16.63
C ALA A 193 -0.96 -30.95 -18.12
N ARG A 194 0.31 -30.95 -18.49
CA ARG A 194 0.73 -30.88 -19.91
C ARG A 194 0.40 -32.16 -20.69
N VAL A 195 0.54 -33.32 -20.05
CA VAL A 195 0.13 -34.60 -20.63
C VAL A 195 -1.39 -34.62 -20.88
N ASP A 196 -2.18 -34.03 -19.96
CA ASP A 196 -3.63 -33.83 -20.11
C ASP A 196 -4.01 -32.75 -21.12
N GLY A 197 -3.03 -32.19 -21.86
CA GLY A 197 -3.23 -31.21 -22.94
C GLY A 197 -3.41 -29.75 -22.45
N ALA A 198 -3.10 -29.44 -21.20
CA ALA A 198 -3.14 -28.06 -20.72
C ALA A 198 -2.02 -27.23 -21.39
N ARG A 199 -2.42 -26.27 -22.23
CA ARG A 199 -1.50 -25.32 -22.86
C ARG A 199 -1.21 -24.13 -21.94
N SER A 200 -0.17 -23.39 -22.26
CA SER A 200 0.42 -22.29 -21.50
C SER A 200 -0.55 -21.41 -20.71
N LEU A 201 -1.60 -20.85 -21.31
CA LEU A 201 -2.56 -20.00 -20.64
C LEU A 201 -3.53 -20.82 -19.76
N ARG A 202 -4.01 -21.96 -20.26
CA ARG A 202 -4.88 -22.86 -19.49
C ARG A 202 -4.15 -23.37 -18.25
N LEU A 203 -2.89 -23.82 -18.41
CA LEU A 203 -2.03 -24.24 -17.30
C LEU A 203 -1.92 -23.13 -16.24
N ALA A 204 -1.62 -21.88 -16.67
CA ALA A 204 -1.50 -20.75 -15.77
C ALA A 204 -2.80 -20.49 -14.99
N LEU A 205 -3.96 -20.45 -15.66
CA LEU A 205 -5.23 -20.05 -15.04
C LEU A 205 -5.89 -21.18 -14.23
N THR A 206 -5.75 -22.45 -14.66
CA THR A 206 -6.48 -23.55 -14.03
C THR A 206 -5.66 -24.36 -13.02
N ILE A 207 -4.32 -24.28 -13.07
CA ILE A 207 -3.43 -25.04 -12.20
C ILE A 207 -2.53 -24.12 -11.39
N GLU A 208 -1.70 -23.31 -12.06
CA GLU A 208 -0.69 -22.52 -11.36
C GLU A 208 -1.33 -21.41 -10.49
N LEU A 209 -2.30 -20.67 -11.02
CA LEU A 209 -2.97 -19.57 -10.30
C LEU A 209 -3.72 -20.03 -9.04
N PRO A 210 -4.54 -21.10 -9.06
CA PRO A 210 -5.15 -21.64 -7.83
C PRO A 210 -4.12 -22.11 -6.80
N LEU A 211 -3.01 -22.71 -7.24
CA LEU A 211 -1.97 -23.22 -6.33
C LEU A 211 -1.20 -22.09 -5.62
N ILE A 212 -1.07 -20.92 -6.23
CA ILE A 212 -0.45 -19.73 -5.62
C ILE A 212 -1.48 -18.79 -4.98
N SER A 213 -2.75 -19.20 -4.87
CA SER A 213 -3.81 -18.35 -4.27
C SER A 213 -3.48 -17.81 -2.87
N PRO A 214 -2.74 -18.52 -1.97
CA PRO A 214 -2.29 -17.93 -0.70
C PRO A 214 -1.37 -16.71 -0.91
N ALA A 215 -0.46 -16.76 -1.88
CA ALA A 215 0.43 -15.65 -2.20
C ALA A 215 -0.33 -14.48 -2.84
N LEU A 216 -1.33 -14.76 -3.68
CA LEU A 216 -2.23 -13.74 -4.22
C LEU A 216 -3.02 -13.04 -3.12
N PHE A 217 -3.61 -13.80 -2.21
CA PHE A 217 -4.36 -13.23 -1.09
C PHE A 217 -3.46 -12.36 -0.21
N PHE A 218 -2.26 -12.83 0.10
CA PHE A 218 -1.26 -12.06 0.84
C PHE A 218 -0.91 -10.75 0.12
N ALA A 219 -0.65 -10.80 -1.20
CA ALA A 219 -0.34 -9.62 -2.00
C ALA A 219 -1.50 -8.61 -2.03
N VAL A 220 -2.75 -9.07 -2.12
CA VAL A 220 -3.94 -8.20 -2.07
C VAL A 220 -4.04 -7.49 -0.72
N VAL A 221 -3.88 -8.22 0.39
CA VAL A 221 -3.96 -7.65 1.75
C VAL A 221 -2.84 -6.63 1.97
N THR A 222 -1.62 -7.00 1.67
CA THR A 222 -0.45 -6.11 1.85
C THR A 222 -0.49 -4.89 0.93
N THR A 223 -0.97 -5.04 -0.31
CA THR A 223 -1.12 -3.90 -1.23
C THR A 223 -2.09 -2.85 -0.70
N VAL A 224 -3.21 -3.25 -0.10
CA VAL A 224 -4.15 -2.29 0.51
C VAL A 224 -3.47 -1.50 1.62
N ILE A 225 -2.69 -2.16 2.48
CA ILE A 225 -1.96 -1.50 3.57
C ILE A 225 -0.92 -0.52 2.98
N ILE A 226 -0.11 -0.96 2.02
CA ILE A 226 0.92 -0.14 1.37
C ILE A 226 0.30 1.08 0.69
N VAL A 227 -0.80 0.92 -0.03
CA VAL A 227 -1.49 2.02 -0.70
C VAL A 227 -2.00 3.07 0.29
N LEU A 228 -2.51 2.65 1.44
CA LEU A 228 -3.02 3.56 2.46
C LEU A 228 -1.89 4.27 3.23
N ASP A 229 -0.77 3.62 3.46
CA ASP A 229 0.33 4.14 4.29
C ASP A 229 1.38 4.91 3.46
N GLU A 230 1.93 4.29 2.42
CA GLU A 230 3.11 4.80 1.75
C GLU A 230 2.86 5.94 0.76
N ILE A 231 1.64 6.10 0.22
CA ILE A 231 1.32 7.12 -0.81
C ILE A 231 1.46 8.55 -0.28
N VAL A 232 1.29 8.76 1.02
CA VAL A 232 1.46 10.09 1.65
C VAL A 232 2.79 10.73 1.27
N GLY A 233 3.89 9.98 1.30
CA GLY A 233 5.21 10.50 0.94
C GLY A 233 5.33 10.91 -0.53
N ALA A 234 4.60 10.25 -1.43
CA ALA A 234 4.54 10.64 -2.84
C ALA A 234 3.67 11.88 -3.03
N VAL A 235 2.50 11.94 -2.39
CA VAL A 235 1.59 13.08 -2.46
C VAL A 235 2.25 14.35 -1.91
N ASP A 236 2.92 14.25 -0.74
CA ASP A 236 3.57 15.40 -0.11
C ASP A 236 4.68 15.99 -1.00
N VAL A 237 5.53 15.16 -1.61
CA VAL A 237 6.66 15.61 -2.41
C VAL A 237 6.26 16.02 -3.82
N LEU A 238 5.32 15.30 -4.48
CA LEU A 238 5.00 15.54 -5.88
C LEU A 238 4.01 16.67 -6.09
N THR A 239 2.97 16.75 -5.25
CA THR A 239 1.80 17.60 -5.52
C THR A 239 1.35 18.42 -4.32
N GLU A 240 1.83 18.11 -3.12
CA GLU A 240 1.30 18.68 -1.87
C GLU A 240 -0.23 18.58 -1.77
N GLY A 241 -0.79 17.46 -2.27
CA GLY A 241 -2.24 17.25 -2.35
C GLY A 241 -2.94 17.97 -3.50
N GLY A 242 -2.24 18.86 -4.22
CA GLY A 242 -2.80 19.71 -5.30
C GLY A 242 -2.85 19.02 -6.66
N PRO A 243 -3.26 19.77 -7.71
CA PRO A 243 -3.94 21.06 -7.62
C PRO A 243 -5.37 20.91 -7.08
N TYR A 244 -5.89 21.92 -6.40
CA TYR A 244 -7.26 21.95 -5.85
C TYR A 244 -7.62 20.72 -4.99
N ARG A 245 -6.65 20.12 -4.28
CA ARG A 245 -6.77 18.88 -3.50
C ARG A 245 -7.13 17.62 -4.30
N MET A 246 -7.00 17.67 -5.64
CA MET A 246 -7.39 16.55 -6.52
C MET A 246 -6.48 15.32 -6.41
N SER A 247 -5.30 15.44 -5.81
CA SER A 247 -4.40 14.31 -5.52
C SER A 247 -4.27 13.99 -4.01
N THR A 248 -4.97 14.72 -3.13
CA THR A 248 -4.95 14.45 -1.69
C THR A 248 -5.52 13.05 -1.38
N ASN A 249 -5.12 12.48 -0.24
CA ASN A 249 -5.71 11.26 0.30
C ASN A 249 -6.04 11.44 1.79
N LEU A 250 -6.71 10.47 2.41
CA LEU A 250 -7.11 10.55 3.81
C LEU A 250 -5.92 10.69 4.77
N LEU A 251 -4.81 10.00 4.48
CA LEU A 251 -3.64 10.07 5.36
C LEU A 251 -2.88 11.39 5.18
N TYR A 252 -2.86 11.96 3.97
CA TYR A 252 -2.32 13.30 3.74
C TYR A 252 -3.20 14.39 4.37
N TYR A 253 -4.52 14.25 4.30
CA TYR A 253 -5.47 15.11 5.01
C TYR A 253 -5.23 15.10 6.52
N LEU A 254 -5.05 13.90 7.11
CA LEU A 254 -4.66 13.75 8.51
C LEU A 254 -3.34 14.47 8.83
N TYR A 255 -2.32 14.26 7.99
CA TYR A 255 -1.00 14.88 8.14
C TYR A 255 -1.10 16.41 8.13
N GLU A 256 -1.86 17.00 7.22
CA GLU A 256 -2.07 18.45 7.20
C GLU A 256 -2.76 18.96 8.48
N ARG A 257 -3.84 18.29 8.92
CA ARG A 257 -4.55 18.68 10.14
C ARG A 257 -3.65 18.61 11.37
N GLY A 258 -2.89 17.53 11.51
CA GLY A 258 -2.00 17.34 12.65
C GLY A 258 -0.75 18.20 12.62
N PHE A 259 -0.02 18.20 11.51
CA PHE A 259 1.35 18.71 11.47
C PHE A 259 1.50 20.06 10.76
N ARG A 260 0.58 20.44 9.87
CA ARG A 260 0.57 21.77 9.24
C ARG A 260 -0.32 22.76 9.99
N TYR A 261 -1.51 22.31 10.45
CA TYR A 261 -2.49 23.16 11.14
C TYR A 261 -2.47 23.01 12.66
N PHE A 262 -1.74 22.04 13.21
CA PHE A 262 -1.60 21.76 14.64
C PHE A 262 -2.94 21.47 15.35
N GLN A 263 -3.91 20.93 14.63
CA GLN A 263 -5.23 20.53 15.11
C GLN A 263 -5.21 19.05 15.52
N PHE A 264 -4.51 18.72 16.60
CA PHE A 264 -4.24 17.33 16.98
C PHE A 264 -5.50 16.54 17.35
N GLY A 265 -6.51 17.17 17.92
CA GLY A 265 -7.79 16.51 18.23
C GLY A 265 -8.52 16.06 16.98
N GLU A 266 -8.62 16.94 15.95
CA GLU A 266 -9.21 16.62 14.65
C GLU A 266 -8.39 15.56 13.91
N ALA A 267 -7.06 15.71 13.86
CA ALA A 267 -6.19 14.73 13.25
C ALA A 267 -6.30 13.35 13.90
N ALA A 268 -6.41 13.30 15.22
CA ALA A 268 -6.62 12.08 15.98
C ALA A 268 -7.98 11.42 15.64
N ALA A 269 -9.06 12.21 15.49
CA ALA A 269 -10.35 11.71 15.06
C ALA A 269 -10.29 11.11 13.65
N VAL A 270 -9.60 11.78 12.72
CA VAL A 270 -9.36 11.26 11.36
C VAL A 270 -8.54 9.97 11.41
N ALA A 271 -7.50 9.90 12.27
CA ALA A 271 -6.70 8.67 12.44
C ALA A 271 -7.55 7.48 12.89
N VAL A 272 -8.47 7.70 13.84
CA VAL A 272 -9.41 6.67 14.31
C VAL A 272 -10.34 6.25 13.16
N GLN A 273 -10.89 7.18 12.39
CA GLN A 273 -11.77 6.89 11.25
C GLN A 273 -11.03 6.06 10.18
N ILE A 274 -9.79 6.43 9.83
CA ILE A 274 -8.95 5.66 8.90
C ILE A 274 -8.67 4.26 9.47
N SER A 275 -8.32 4.15 10.76
CA SER A 275 -8.06 2.86 11.41
C SER A 275 -9.28 1.94 11.38
N CYS A 276 -10.49 2.48 11.62
CA CYS A 276 -11.73 1.74 11.49
C CYS A 276 -11.99 1.29 10.06
N LEU A 277 -11.72 2.15 9.07
CA LEU A 277 -11.85 1.81 7.64
C LEU A 277 -10.89 0.69 7.26
N VAL A 278 -9.60 0.79 7.63
CA VAL A 278 -8.58 -0.24 7.37
C VAL A 278 -8.97 -1.56 8.04
N ALA A 279 -9.38 -1.52 9.30
CA ALA A 279 -9.83 -2.71 10.03
C ALA A 279 -11.05 -3.37 9.35
N PHE A 280 -12.02 -2.57 8.89
CA PHE A 280 -13.18 -3.07 8.16
C PHE A 280 -12.80 -3.69 6.81
N VAL A 281 -11.95 -3.03 6.02
CA VAL A 281 -11.48 -3.55 4.73
C VAL A 281 -10.70 -4.84 4.93
N THR A 282 -9.79 -4.88 5.90
CA THR A 282 -9.01 -6.07 6.23
C THR A 282 -9.92 -7.21 6.69
N TRP A 283 -10.88 -6.93 7.58
CA TRP A 283 -11.87 -7.92 7.99
C TRP A 283 -12.67 -8.48 6.81
N ALA A 284 -13.11 -7.61 5.89
CA ALA A 284 -13.82 -8.01 4.70
C ALA A 284 -12.95 -8.89 3.78
N GLN A 285 -11.68 -8.53 3.59
CA GLN A 285 -10.72 -9.34 2.83
C GLN A 285 -10.58 -10.75 3.41
N PHE A 286 -10.37 -10.88 4.72
CA PHE A 286 -10.29 -12.19 5.37
C PHE A 286 -11.62 -12.96 5.30
N ARG A 287 -12.74 -12.30 5.59
CA ARG A 287 -14.06 -12.95 5.60
C ARG A 287 -14.52 -13.48 4.25
N PHE A 288 -14.15 -12.79 3.17
CA PHE A 288 -14.60 -13.14 1.82
C PHE A 288 -13.46 -13.72 0.96
N GLY A 289 -12.23 -13.26 1.13
CA GLY A 289 -11.07 -13.68 0.34
C GLY A 289 -10.58 -15.07 0.71
N GLU A 290 -10.52 -15.40 2.00
CA GLU A 290 -10.00 -16.69 2.49
C GLU A 290 -10.75 -17.91 1.92
N ARG A 291 -12.02 -17.76 1.58
CA ARG A 291 -12.84 -18.84 0.98
C ARG A 291 -12.35 -19.30 -0.40
N HIS A 292 -11.57 -18.46 -1.10
CA HIS A 292 -11.02 -18.74 -2.43
C HIS A 292 -9.56 -19.17 -2.38
N VAL A 293 -8.99 -19.29 -1.18
CA VAL A 293 -7.60 -19.68 -0.98
C VAL A 293 -7.52 -21.19 -0.80
N HIS A 294 -6.70 -21.82 -1.63
CA HIS A 294 -6.45 -23.27 -1.56
C HIS A 294 -5.20 -23.50 -0.72
N TYR A 295 -5.40 -23.75 0.58
CA TYR A 295 -4.33 -24.22 1.45
C TYR A 295 -4.06 -25.72 1.18
N ARG A 296 -2.80 -26.07 1.01
CA ARG A 296 -2.35 -27.46 0.92
C ARG A 296 -2.29 -28.11 2.28
#